data_c7fd2804bde9df85660aa8f367e6bc31
#
_entry.id   c7fd2804bde9df85660aa8f367e6bc31
#
_cell.length_a   1.000
_cell.length_b   1.000
_cell.length_c   1.000
_cell.angle_alpha   90.00
_cell.angle_beta   90.00
_cell.angle_gamma   90.00
#
_symmetry.space_group_name_H-M   'P 1'
#
loop_
_entity.id
_entity.type
_entity.pdbx_description
1 polymer ?
#
loop_
_entity_poly.entity_id
_entity_poly.type
_entity_poly.pdbx_seq_one_letter_code
_entity_poly.pdbx_strand_id
1 'polypeptide(L)'
;MNKIVCTVNGRNHSVEVKGAESLRSMLVRLGYTSVRDSDDCEGFAGTDTVIFNDAPVYSNLMLAQQADGAEIRTAESMGTSRNLNVVQQAMIDAGVVQSAYNAPAAALLLTWLLEHETRPSREQIDQVLSGIFIRDTGYEHYYLAVDLALERMQKGSYSSEIAPSFRAELTYVGTPKSKADG
;
A
#
# COMPACT_ATOMS: atom_id res chain seq x y z
N MET A 1 -2.71 -31.72 -6.28
CA MET A 1 -2.02 -30.43 -6.12
C MET A 1 -1.68 -29.94 -7.51
N ASN A 2 -2.00 -28.69 -7.81
CA ASN A 2 -1.66 -28.08 -9.10
C ASN A 2 -0.38 -27.26 -8.91
N LYS A 3 0.51 -27.35 -9.89
CA LYS A 3 1.71 -26.52 -9.93
C LYS A 3 1.40 -25.31 -10.82
N ILE A 4 1.66 -24.12 -10.30
CA ILE A 4 1.47 -22.85 -11.02
C ILE A 4 2.81 -22.12 -11.11
N VAL A 5 2.90 -21.19 -12.04
CA VAL A 5 4.03 -20.26 -12.20
C VAL A 5 3.49 -18.85 -12.20
N CYS A 6 3.98 -17.99 -11.30
CA CYS A 6 3.58 -16.59 -11.23
C CYS A 6 4.78 -15.69 -10.93
N THR A 7 4.63 -14.42 -11.20
CA THR A 7 5.61 -13.39 -10.84
C THR A 7 5.09 -12.58 -9.66
N VAL A 8 5.83 -12.50 -8.56
CA VAL A 8 5.49 -11.67 -7.42
C VAL A 8 6.62 -10.67 -7.17
N ASN A 9 6.29 -9.38 -7.24
CA ASN A 9 7.26 -8.29 -7.08
C ASN A 9 8.49 -8.46 -7.99
N GLY A 10 8.27 -8.85 -9.26
CA GLY A 10 9.30 -9.08 -10.26
C GLY A 10 10.10 -10.39 -10.07
N ARG A 11 9.75 -11.24 -9.12
CA ARG A 11 10.39 -12.54 -8.89
C ARG A 11 9.50 -13.68 -9.38
N ASN A 12 10.06 -14.58 -10.18
CA ASN A 12 9.35 -15.77 -10.62
C ASN A 12 9.27 -16.82 -9.52
N HIS A 13 8.08 -17.34 -9.30
CA HIS A 13 7.77 -18.41 -8.36
C HIS A 13 7.15 -19.60 -9.10
N SER A 14 7.60 -20.80 -8.77
CA SER A 14 6.97 -22.05 -9.20
C SER A 14 6.46 -22.77 -7.95
N VAL A 15 5.14 -22.80 -7.77
CA VAL A 15 4.51 -23.12 -6.49
C VAL A 15 3.48 -24.23 -6.67
N GLU A 16 3.48 -25.20 -5.76
CA GLU A 16 2.37 -26.13 -5.62
C GLU A 16 1.25 -25.50 -4.78
N VAL A 17 0.03 -25.52 -5.31
CA VAL A 17 -1.15 -24.94 -4.65
C VAL A 17 -2.20 -26.03 -4.40
N LYS A 18 -2.92 -25.88 -3.29
CA LYS A 18 -4.05 -26.74 -2.93
C LYS A 18 -5.32 -26.26 -3.60
N GLY A 19 -6.31 -27.14 -3.81
CA GLY A 19 -7.52 -26.81 -4.56
C GLY A 19 -8.32 -25.61 -4.04
N ALA A 20 -8.34 -25.40 -2.73
CA ALA A 20 -9.07 -24.30 -2.07
C ALA A 20 -8.14 -23.28 -1.40
N GLU A 21 -6.85 -23.27 -1.73
CA GLU A 21 -5.91 -22.30 -1.17
C GLU A 21 -6.20 -20.90 -1.73
N SER A 22 -6.36 -19.90 -0.84
CA SER A 22 -6.48 -18.51 -1.29
C SER A 22 -5.15 -17.96 -1.78
N LEU A 23 -5.22 -16.97 -2.67
CA LEU A 23 -4.03 -16.25 -3.15
C LEU A 23 -3.24 -15.66 -1.97
N ARG A 24 -3.93 -15.10 -0.97
CA ARG A 24 -3.30 -14.60 0.25
C ARG A 24 -2.49 -15.68 0.98
N SER A 25 -3.09 -16.84 1.22
CA SER A 25 -2.42 -17.94 1.91
C SER A 25 -1.14 -18.38 1.20
N MET A 26 -1.18 -18.43 -0.13
CA MET A 26 -0.02 -18.70 -0.96
C MET A 26 1.06 -17.61 -0.81
N LEU A 27 0.68 -16.32 -0.90
CA LEU A 27 1.61 -15.20 -0.79
C LEU A 27 2.29 -15.16 0.59
N VAL A 28 1.55 -15.34 1.67
CA VAL A 28 2.10 -15.41 3.03
C VAL A 28 3.08 -16.59 3.18
N ARG A 29 2.75 -17.74 2.64
CA ARG A 29 3.64 -18.91 2.62
C ARG A 29 4.94 -18.67 1.84
N LEU A 30 4.89 -17.80 0.83
CA LEU A 30 6.07 -17.35 0.07
C LEU A 30 6.86 -16.24 0.78
N GLY A 31 6.39 -15.76 1.93
CA GLY A 31 7.08 -14.75 2.73
C GLY A 31 6.60 -13.31 2.53
N TYR A 32 5.52 -13.09 1.75
CA TYR A 32 4.92 -11.77 1.55
C TYR A 32 3.94 -11.47 2.69
N THR A 33 4.45 -10.92 3.78
CA THR A 33 3.71 -10.75 5.06
C THR A 33 2.98 -9.41 5.18
N SER A 34 3.16 -8.51 4.22
CA SER A 34 2.38 -7.26 4.15
C SER A 34 0.93 -7.50 3.78
N VAL A 35 0.62 -8.65 3.20
CA VAL A 35 -0.74 -9.09 2.83
C VAL A 35 -1.44 -9.59 4.07
N ARG A 36 -2.10 -8.68 4.79
CA ARG A 36 -2.62 -8.95 6.14
C ARG A 36 -4.04 -9.48 6.12
N ASP A 37 -4.41 -10.20 7.16
CA ASP A 37 -5.75 -10.73 7.36
C ASP A 37 -6.45 -9.98 8.46
N SER A 38 -7.76 -9.84 8.35
CA SER A 38 -8.63 -9.28 9.37
C SER A 38 -9.33 -10.35 10.23
N ASP A 39 -8.82 -11.58 10.21
CA ASP A 39 -9.37 -12.77 10.88
C ASP A 39 -10.72 -13.27 10.31
N ASP A 40 -11.35 -12.55 9.38
CA ASP A 40 -12.60 -12.95 8.74
C ASP A 40 -12.40 -13.83 7.50
N CYS A 41 -11.22 -13.78 6.88
CA CYS A 41 -10.90 -14.40 5.59
C CYS A 41 -11.87 -14.04 4.45
N GLU A 42 -12.70 -13.00 4.65
CA GLU A 42 -13.74 -12.55 3.73
C GLU A 42 -13.35 -11.27 2.98
N GLY A 43 -12.16 -10.72 3.25
CA GLY A 43 -11.66 -9.48 2.63
C GLY A 43 -12.35 -8.21 3.14
N PHE A 44 -13.10 -8.29 4.24
CA PHE A 44 -13.89 -7.16 4.76
C PHE A 44 -13.05 -5.93 5.09
N ALA A 45 -11.88 -6.12 5.68
CA ALA A 45 -11.00 -5.00 6.05
C ALA A 45 -10.13 -4.48 4.88
N GLY A 46 -10.05 -5.20 3.76
CA GLY A 46 -9.26 -4.83 2.59
C GLY A 46 -7.74 -4.81 2.80
N THR A 47 -7.26 -5.27 3.96
CA THR A 47 -5.83 -5.27 4.33
C THR A 47 -5.02 -6.33 3.60
N ASP A 48 -5.71 -7.24 2.94
CA ASP A 48 -5.20 -8.29 2.06
C ASP A 48 -5.12 -7.88 0.58
N THR A 49 -5.33 -6.59 0.29
CA THR A 49 -5.26 -6.06 -1.08
C THR A 49 -3.87 -6.23 -1.68
N VAL A 50 -3.85 -6.72 -2.91
CA VAL A 50 -2.68 -6.80 -3.79
C VAL A 50 -3.03 -6.22 -5.16
N ILE A 51 -2.02 -5.87 -5.96
CA ILE A 51 -2.23 -5.55 -7.38
C ILE A 51 -2.00 -6.82 -8.17
N PHE A 52 -3.01 -7.28 -8.87
CA PHE A 52 -3.02 -8.50 -9.66
C PHE A 52 -3.25 -8.16 -11.12
N ASN A 53 -2.28 -8.42 -11.99
CA ASN A 53 -2.30 -8.02 -13.39
C ASN A 53 -2.74 -6.56 -13.56
N ASP A 54 -2.10 -5.69 -12.79
CA ASP A 54 -2.33 -4.24 -12.75
C ASP A 54 -3.70 -3.77 -12.24
N ALA A 55 -4.45 -4.62 -11.54
CA ALA A 55 -5.71 -4.27 -10.91
C ALA A 55 -5.70 -4.59 -9.40
N PRO A 56 -6.23 -3.70 -8.53
CA PRO A 56 -6.38 -4.00 -7.10
C PRO A 56 -7.41 -5.10 -6.88
N VAL A 57 -7.06 -6.10 -6.08
CA VAL A 57 -7.94 -7.22 -5.72
C VAL A 57 -7.74 -7.63 -4.26
N TYR A 58 -8.77 -8.23 -3.65
CA TYR A 58 -8.65 -8.88 -2.35
C TYR A 58 -8.13 -10.31 -2.51
N SER A 59 -6.94 -10.55 -2.00
CA SER A 59 -6.28 -11.84 -2.21
C SER A 59 -6.90 -13.00 -1.43
N ASN A 60 -7.68 -12.73 -0.37
CA ASN A 60 -8.49 -13.75 0.31
C ASN A 60 -9.63 -14.26 -0.55
N LEU A 61 -10.18 -13.42 -1.42
CA LEU A 61 -11.32 -13.77 -2.29
C LEU A 61 -10.90 -14.41 -3.62
N MET A 62 -9.60 -14.54 -3.86
CA MET A 62 -9.05 -15.20 -5.04
C MET A 62 -8.46 -16.57 -4.69
N LEU A 63 -8.63 -17.53 -5.58
CA LEU A 63 -7.94 -18.81 -5.48
C LEU A 63 -6.49 -18.67 -5.97
N ALA A 64 -5.55 -19.30 -5.26
CA ALA A 64 -4.15 -19.33 -5.65
C ALA A 64 -3.93 -19.88 -7.09
N GLN A 65 -4.80 -20.76 -7.55
CA GLN A 65 -4.75 -21.32 -8.91
C GLN A 65 -4.96 -20.25 -9.99
N GLN A 66 -5.67 -19.17 -9.70
CA GLN A 66 -5.89 -18.07 -10.65
C GLN A 66 -4.62 -17.25 -10.90
N ALA A 67 -3.58 -17.44 -10.07
CA ALA A 67 -2.31 -16.76 -10.22
C ALA A 67 -1.37 -17.41 -11.26
N ASP A 68 -1.78 -18.49 -11.92
CA ASP A 68 -0.95 -19.09 -12.97
C ASP A 68 -0.75 -18.11 -14.14
N GLY A 69 0.49 -17.79 -14.44
CA GLY A 69 0.87 -16.78 -15.43
C GLY A 69 0.68 -15.32 -15.00
N ALA A 70 0.22 -15.06 -13.79
CA ALA A 70 -0.09 -13.71 -13.34
C ALA A 70 1.14 -12.95 -12.83
N GLU A 71 1.05 -11.61 -12.93
CA GLU A 71 1.93 -10.67 -12.26
C GLU A 71 1.24 -10.08 -11.03
N ILE A 72 1.91 -10.15 -9.86
CA ILE A 72 1.36 -9.74 -8.59
C ILE A 72 2.32 -8.76 -7.92
N ARG A 73 1.78 -7.65 -7.42
CA ARG A 73 2.54 -6.70 -6.59
C ARG A 73 1.94 -6.66 -5.19
N THR A 74 2.81 -6.70 -4.20
CA THR A 74 2.49 -6.50 -2.78
C THR A 74 3.25 -5.29 -2.25
N ALA A 75 2.95 -4.85 -1.03
CA ALA A 75 3.59 -3.66 -0.47
C ALA A 75 5.11 -3.79 -0.33
N GLU A 76 5.65 -4.99 -0.27
CA GLU A 76 7.10 -5.25 -0.27
C GLU A 76 7.80 -4.80 -1.56
N SER A 77 7.06 -4.57 -2.67
CA SER A 77 7.65 -4.06 -3.91
C SER A 77 7.99 -2.56 -3.86
N MET A 78 7.37 -1.81 -2.94
CA MET A 78 7.45 -0.35 -2.95
C MET A 78 8.72 0.20 -2.31
N GLY A 79 9.33 -0.54 -1.41
CA GLY A 79 10.52 -0.09 -0.71
C GLY A 79 10.84 -0.90 0.53
N THR A 80 11.86 -0.47 1.24
CA THR A 80 12.32 -1.08 2.49
C THR A 80 12.26 -0.07 3.62
N SER A 81 12.43 -0.52 4.86
CA SER A 81 12.51 0.38 6.03
C SER A 81 13.64 1.42 5.97
N ARG A 82 14.61 1.23 5.07
CA ARG A 82 15.74 2.16 4.86
C ARG A 82 15.58 2.98 3.59
N ASN A 83 14.69 2.58 2.71
CA ASN A 83 14.46 3.20 1.40
C ASN A 83 12.98 3.13 1.08
N LEU A 84 12.20 4.05 1.62
CA LEU A 84 10.77 4.16 1.37
C LEU A 84 10.52 4.80 0.00
N ASN A 85 9.43 4.43 -0.65
CA ASN A 85 9.00 5.18 -1.83
C ASN A 85 8.39 6.53 -1.42
N VAL A 86 8.16 7.39 -2.40
CA VAL A 86 7.65 8.76 -2.18
C VAL A 86 6.29 8.76 -1.47
N VAL A 87 5.42 7.81 -1.78
CA VAL A 87 4.09 7.69 -1.16
C VAL A 87 4.19 7.23 0.28
N GLN A 88 5.01 6.21 0.56
CA GLN A 88 5.24 5.74 1.92
C GLN A 88 5.78 6.86 2.83
N GLN A 89 6.75 7.63 2.32
CA GLN A 89 7.30 8.75 3.07
C GLN A 89 6.25 9.87 3.26
N ALA A 90 5.46 10.17 2.25
CA ALA A 90 4.39 11.16 2.34
C ALA A 90 3.30 10.74 3.33
N MET A 91 2.93 9.47 3.39
CA MET A 91 1.97 8.94 4.36
C MET A 91 2.48 9.09 5.80
N ILE A 92 3.77 8.88 6.02
CA ILE A 92 4.39 9.08 7.33
C ILE A 92 4.34 10.56 7.73
N ASP A 93 4.77 11.44 6.83
CA ASP A 93 4.86 12.88 7.10
C ASP A 93 3.48 13.53 7.25
N ALA A 94 2.46 12.98 6.59
CA ALA A 94 1.06 13.38 6.76
C ALA A 94 0.39 12.78 8.01
N GLY A 95 1.09 11.95 8.79
CA GLY A 95 0.52 11.31 9.98
C GLY A 95 -0.53 10.23 9.68
N VAL A 96 -0.53 9.66 8.48
CA VAL A 96 -1.45 8.58 8.08
C VAL A 96 -1.20 7.31 8.86
N VAL A 97 0.07 6.99 9.15
CA VAL A 97 0.46 5.71 9.73
C VAL A 97 0.23 5.73 11.24
N GLN A 98 -1.02 5.53 11.66
CA GLN A 98 -1.43 5.41 13.06
C GLN A 98 -1.61 3.94 13.44
N SER A 99 -1.98 3.09 12.49
CA SER A 99 -2.00 1.64 12.61
C SER A 99 -1.13 1.04 11.51
N ALA A 100 -0.21 0.16 11.91
CA ALA A 100 0.59 -0.57 10.92
C ALA A 100 -0.20 -1.63 10.17
N TYR A 101 -1.46 -1.86 10.53
CA TYR A 101 -2.23 -2.98 10.01
C TYR A 101 -2.74 -2.73 8.59
N ASN A 102 -3.37 -1.57 8.34
CA ASN A 102 -3.92 -1.17 7.05
C ASN A 102 -2.91 -0.39 6.17
N ALA A 103 -1.87 0.19 6.79
CA ALA A 103 -0.92 1.03 6.09
C ALA A 103 -0.26 0.39 4.86
N PRO A 104 0.13 -0.91 4.83
CA PRO A 104 0.70 -1.52 3.64
C PRO A 104 -0.25 -1.52 2.44
N ALA A 105 -1.52 -1.91 2.66
CA ALA A 105 -2.52 -1.94 1.60
C ALA A 105 -2.84 -0.52 1.09
N ALA A 106 -3.02 0.44 2.01
CA ALA A 106 -3.26 1.84 1.64
C ALA A 106 -2.09 2.43 0.83
N ALA A 107 -0.84 2.18 1.25
CA ALA A 107 0.34 2.64 0.53
C ALA A 107 0.43 2.03 -0.88
N LEU A 108 0.11 0.73 -1.01
CA LEU A 108 0.10 0.04 -2.30
C LEU A 108 -0.94 0.64 -3.24
N LEU A 109 -2.16 0.85 -2.75
CA LEU A 109 -3.26 1.44 -3.51
C LEU A 109 -2.98 2.88 -3.94
N LEU A 110 -2.46 3.73 -3.05
CA LEU A 110 -2.10 5.10 -3.39
C LEU A 110 -0.91 5.16 -4.36
N THR A 111 0.05 4.24 -4.24
CA THR A 111 1.15 4.14 -5.20
C THR A 111 0.60 3.77 -6.58
N TRP A 112 -0.25 2.74 -6.64
CA TRP A 112 -0.91 2.32 -7.88
C TRP A 112 -1.75 3.46 -8.49
N LEU A 113 -2.51 4.20 -7.67
CA LEU A 113 -3.30 5.34 -8.14
C LEU A 113 -2.41 6.41 -8.80
N LEU A 114 -1.28 6.77 -8.15
CA LEU A 114 -0.37 7.79 -8.68
C LEU A 114 0.46 7.33 -9.90
N GLU A 115 0.56 6.03 -10.14
CA GLU A 115 1.11 5.47 -11.38
C GLU A 115 0.14 5.64 -12.56
N HIS A 116 -1.18 5.66 -12.29
CA HIS A 116 -2.23 5.74 -13.32
C HIS A 116 -2.79 7.15 -13.49
N GLU A 117 -2.79 7.95 -12.42
CA GLU A 117 -3.37 9.29 -12.39
C GLU A 117 -2.35 10.32 -11.93
N THR A 118 -2.03 11.26 -12.80
CA THR A 118 -1.03 12.31 -12.52
C THR A 118 -1.51 13.34 -11.49
N ARG A 119 -2.83 13.50 -11.33
CA ARG A 119 -3.50 14.40 -10.37
C ARG A 119 -4.85 13.82 -9.98
N PRO A 120 -4.90 12.82 -9.10
CA PRO A 120 -6.17 12.23 -8.70
C PRO A 120 -7.05 13.25 -7.97
N SER A 121 -8.35 13.21 -8.24
CA SER A 121 -9.33 13.95 -7.46
C SER A 121 -9.55 13.31 -6.08
N ARG A 122 -10.18 14.04 -5.16
CA ARG A 122 -10.55 13.47 -3.85
C ARG A 122 -11.45 12.25 -4.00
N GLU A 123 -12.40 12.30 -4.94
CA GLU A 123 -13.30 11.18 -5.24
C GLU A 123 -12.56 9.94 -5.73
N GLN A 124 -11.50 10.11 -6.52
CA GLN A 124 -10.67 8.98 -6.96
C GLN A 124 -9.86 8.39 -5.80
N ILE A 125 -9.34 9.24 -4.91
CA ILE A 125 -8.66 8.80 -3.68
C ILE A 125 -9.63 8.04 -2.78
N ASP A 126 -10.84 8.57 -2.56
CA ASP A 126 -11.88 7.93 -1.76
C ASP A 126 -12.29 6.59 -2.37
N GLN A 127 -12.47 6.53 -3.68
CA GLN A 127 -12.83 5.31 -4.39
C GLN A 127 -11.78 4.22 -4.21
N VAL A 128 -10.51 4.56 -4.36
CA VAL A 128 -9.40 3.59 -4.22
C VAL A 128 -9.28 3.11 -2.77
N LEU A 129 -9.48 3.98 -1.78
CA LEU A 129 -9.39 3.64 -0.37
C LEU A 129 -10.69 3.04 0.20
N SER A 130 -11.82 3.14 -0.51
CA SER A 130 -13.13 2.67 -0.02
C SER A 130 -13.17 1.18 0.32
N GLY A 131 -12.28 0.41 -0.28
CA GLY A 131 -12.13 -1.02 -0.01
C GLY A 131 -11.32 -1.35 1.25
N ILE A 132 -10.72 -0.35 1.91
CA ILE A 132 -9.98 -0.55 3.16
C ILE A 132 -10.80 0.01 4.31
N PHE A 133 -11.10 -0.85 5.31
CA PHE A 133 -11.78 -0.41 6.52
C PHE A 133 -10.80 0.31 7.46
N ILE A 134 -10.86 1.65 7.45
CA ILE A 134 -9.96 2.51 8.21
C ILE A 134 -10.72 3.10 9.41
N ARG A 135 -10.20 2.93 10.63
CA ARG A 135 -10.77 3.48 11.86
C ARG A 135 -9.83 4.42 12.62
N ASP A 136 -8.58 4.43 12.26
CA ASP A 136 -7.49 5.08 13.00
C ASP A 136 -7.14 6.45 12.43
N THR A 137 -7.36 6.66 11.13
CA THR A 137 -6.95 7.88 10.42
C THR A 137 -8.10 8.41 9.59
N GLY A 138 -8.31 9.72 9.61
CA GLY A 138 -9.29 10.39 8.73
C GLY A 138 -8.78 10.55 7.30
N TYR A 139 -9.69 10.64 6.34
CA TYR A 139 -9.37 10.80 4.91
C TYR A 139 -8.56 12.06 4.59
N GLU A 140 -8.71 13.14 5.36
CA GLU A 140 -7.92 14.37 5.18
C GLU A 140 -6.39 14.12 5.27
N HIS A 141 -5.96 13.17 6.09
CA HIS A 141 -4.55 12.79 6.16
C HIS A 141 -4.07 12.07 4.88
N TYR A 142 -4.95 11.27 4.26
CA TYR A 142 -4.65 10.62 2.99
C TYR A 142 -4.58 11.62 1.84
N TYR A 143 -5.48 12.61 1.79
CA TYR A 143 -5.41 13.69 0.80
C TYR A 143 -4.11 14.47 0.93
N LEU A 144 -3.73 14.83 2.17
CA LEU A 144 -2.46 15.49 2.43
C LEU A 144 -1.26 14.64 2.00
N ALA A 145 -1.30 13.32 2.25
CA ALA A 145 -0.24 12.41 1.82
C ALA A 145 -0.10 12.38 0.29
N VAL A 146 -1.22 12.35 -0.44
CA VAL A 146 -1.20 12.42 -1.90
C VAL A 146 -0.64 13.75 -2.39
N ASP A 147 -1.07 14.87 -1.80
CA ASP A 147 -0.56 16.20 -2.16
C ASP A 147 0.96 16.32 -1.94
N LEU A 148 1.45 15.82 -0.79
CA LEU A 148 2.88 15.79 -0.48
C LEU A 148 3.67 14.88 -1.44
N ALA A 149 3.11 13.73 -1.80
CA ALA A 149 3.74 12.82 -2.76
C ALA A 149 3.87 13.48 -4.13
N LEU A 150 2.79 14.09 -4.63
CA LEU A 150 2.78 14.80 -5.90
C LEU A 150 3.77 15.97 -5.94
N GLU A 151 3.82 16.77 -4.87
CA GLU A 151 4.78 17.87 -4.75
C GLU A 151 6.23 17.38 -4.85
N ARG A 152 6.55 16.27 -4.18
CA ARG A 152 7.89 15.67 -4.21
C ARG A 152 8.24 15.07 -5.57
N MET A 153 7.28 14.41 -6.21
CA MET A 153 7.47 13.86 -7.56
C MET A 153 7.76 14.98 -8.58
N GLN A 154 7.06 16.11 -8.49
CA GLN A 154 7.26 17.26 -9.37
C GLN A 154 8.62 17.95 -9.15
N LYS A 155 9.07 18.08 -7.90
CA LYS A 155 10.33 18.72 -7.57
C LYS A 155 11.56 17.87 -7.87
N GLY A 156 11.39 16.58 -8.16
CA GLY A 156 12.50 15.64 -8.33
C GLY A 156 13.41 15.53 -7.08
N SER A 157 12.95 16.04 -5.94
CA SER A 157 13.73 16.19 -4.71
C SER A 157 13.41 15.10 -3.68
N TYR A 158 13.02 13.91 -4.16
CA TYR A 158 12.80 12.78 -3.29
C TYR A 158 14.14 12.12 -2.97
N SER A 159 14.60 12.25 -1.72
CA SER A 159 15.62 11.40 -1.13
C SER A 159 14.92 10.18 -0.53
N SER A 160 15.33 9.00 -0.95
CA SER A 160 14.86 7.74 -0.40
C SER A 160 15.36 7.46 1.04
N GLU A 161 16.19 8.34 1.57
CA GLU A 161 16.65 8.26 2.96
C GLU A 161 15.58 8.82 3.91
N ILE A 162 15.21 8.03 4.91
CA ILE A 162 14.39 8.52 6.02
C ILE A 162 15.19 9.62 6.70
N ALA A 163 14.73 10.87 6.59
CA ALA A 163 15.40 11.98 7.23
C ALA A 163 15.57 11.69 8.72
N PRO A 164 16.76 11.94 9.30
CA PRO A 164 17.00 11.75 10.73
C PRO A 164 16.00 12.50 11.63
N SER A 165 15.47 13.62 11.14
CA SER A 165 14.41 14.44 11.75
C SER A 165 13.07 13.70 11.88
N PHE A 166 12.83 12.66 11.09
CA PHE A 166 11.60 11.87 11.16
C PHE A 166 11.33 11.28 12.55
N ARG A 167 12.36 10.90 13.30
CA ARG A 167 12.21 10.38 14.66
C ARG A 167 11.92 11.45 15.70
N ALA A 168 12.23 12.70 15.42
CA ALA A 168 12.14 13.81 16.38
C ALA A 168 10.93 14.73 16.12
N GLU A 169 10.40 14.76 14.91
CA GLU A 169 9.38 15.72 14.47
C GLU A 169 8.17 15.04 13.82
N LEU A 170 7.60 14.01 14.42
CA LEU A 170 6.22 13.65 14.17
C LEU A 170 5.33 14.79 14.67
N THR A 171 5.39 15.91 13.99
CA THR A 171 4.39 16.95 14.17
C THR A 171 3.11 16.43 13.55
N TYR A 172 2.14 16.20 14.40
CA TYR A 172 0.75 15.96 13.98
C TYR A 172 0.36 17.08 13.01
N VAL A 173 0.11 16.72 11.76
CA VAL A 173 -0.27 17.67 10.71
C VAL A 173 -1.76 17.97 10.87
N GLY A 174 -2.13 18.59 11.96
CA GLY A 174 -3.49 19.04 12.23
C GLY A 174 -3.60 20.53 12.54
N THR A 175 -2.46 21.18 12.72
CA THR A 175 -2.45 22.63 12.92
C THR A 175 -1.51 23.26 11.91
N PRO A 176 -1.98 24.12 11.01
CA PRO A 176 -1.09 24.95 10.24
C PRO A 176 -0.27 25.76 11.25
N LYS A 177 1.07 25.68 11.16
CA LYS A 177 1.93 26.63 11.87
C LYS A 177 1.37 28.00 11.55
N SER A 178 0.82 28.70 12.56
CA SER A 178 0.43 30.07 12.38
C SER A 178 1.64 30.82 11.86
N LYS A 179 1.48 31.54 10.77
CA LYS A 179 2.42 32.59 10.39
C LYS A 179 2.31 33.67 11.45
N ALA A 180 2.89 33.45 12.58
CA ALA A 180 3.11 34.47 13.58
C ALA A 180 4.62 34.49 13.82
N ASP A 181 5.11 35.66 13.61
CA ASP A 181 6.43 36.17 13.97
C ASP A 181 7.51 36.03 12.88
N GLY A 182 7.50 37.09 12.04
CA GLY A 182 8.61 37.70 11.36
C GLY A 182 8.35 39.16 11.32
#